data_a580eb28ad3fa1fc387cded3c1f57d43
#
_entry.id   a580eb28ad3fa1fc387cded3c1f57d43
#
_cell.length_a   1.000
_cell.length_b   1.000
_cell.length_c   1.000
_cell.angle_alpha   90.00
_cell.angle_beta   90.00
_cell.angle_gamma   90.00
#
_symmetry.space_group_name_H-M   'P 1'
#
loop_
_entity.id
_entity.type
_entity.pdbx_description
1 polymer ?
#
loop_
_entity_poly.entity_id
_entity_poly.type
_entity_poly.pdbx_seq_one_letter_code
_entity_poly.pdbx_strand_id
1 'polypeptide(L)'
;LGISIFERSGKRFTAVTEPGKVVLGIAERILSEAENLKRASAEFATGDTGRLVLAATHTQARYALPIVVRDFVAQHPTVKLEMHQGSPIQIAEWVVSGEADIGIATESLDQYPQLVTLPVRQWSHCVIAPEGHPILKSQPLSLNELVKWPLVTYDTAFTGRSRINRAFERIGTQPNIALTALDADVIKTYVSLGLGLGIISALA
;
A
#
# COMPACT_ATOMS: atom_id res chain seq x y z
N LEU A 1 4.35 -27.03 24.61
CA LEU A 1 4.64 -25.62 24.89
C LEU A 1 4.18 -25.16 26.28
N GLY A 2 3.31 -25.92 26.98
CA GLY A 2 2.81 -25.60 28.32
C GLY A 2 1.88 -24.38 28.41
N ILE A 3 1.41 -23.86 27.28
CA ILE A 3 0.47 -22.73 27.16
C ILE A 3 -0.75 -23.12 26.35
N SER A 4 -1.89 -22.49 26.63
CA SER A 4 -3.09 -22.66 25.81
C SER A 4 -3.05 -21.67 24.64
N ILE A 5 -3.12 -22.16 23.41
CA ILE A 5 -3.10 -21.35 22.18
C ILE A 5 -4.50 -20.85 21.83
N PHE A 6 -5.53 -21.65 22.14
CA PHE A 6 -6.92 -21.35 21.81
C PHE A 6 -7.79 -21.34 23.07
N GLU A 7 -8.72 -20.43 23.11
CA GLU A 7 -9.81 -20.45 24.08
C GLU A 7 -10.84 -21.51 23.66
N ARG A 8 -11.43 -22.19 24.64
CA ARG A 8 -12.44 -23.23 24.42
C ARG A 8 -13.72 -22.93 25.19
N SER A 9 -14.84 -23.12 24.53
CA SER A 9 -16.15 -23.24 25.17
C SER A 9 -16.67 -24.65 24.89
N GLY A 10 -16.53 -25.54 25.87
CA GLY A 10 -16.78 -26.95 25.69
C GLY A 10 -15.81 -27.59 24.70
N LYS A 11 -16.34 -28.15 23.61
CA LYS A 11 -15.55 -28.83 22.56
C LYS A 11 -15.16 -27.90 21.39
N ARG A 12 -15.56 -26.60 21.39
CA ARG A 12 -15.33 -25.67 20.29
C ARG A 12 -14.23 -24.68 20.65
N PHE A 13 -13.35 -24.40 19.70
CA PHE A 13 -12.43 -23.26 19.77
C PHE A 13 -13.22 -21.98 19.51
N THR A 14 -13.04 -20.95 20.34
CA THR A 14 -13.80 -19.70 20.29
C THR A 14 -12.94 -18.49 19.96
N ALA A 15 -11.69 -18.50 20.40
CA ALA A 15 -10.74 -17.40 20.13
C ALA A 15 -9.30 -17.90 20.22
N VAL A 16 -8.36 -17.08 19.79
CA VAL A 16 -6.93 -17.25 20.02
C VAL A 16 -6.55 -16.48 21.27
N THR A 17 -5.82 -17.11 22.18
CA THR A 17 -5.33 -16.45 23.40
C THR A 17 -4.20 -15.44 23.06
N GLU A 18 -3.88 -14.52 23.97
CA GLU A 18 -2.73 -13.61 23.78
C GLU A 18 -1.40 -14.38 23.59
N PRO A 19 -1.05 -15.40 24.41
CA PRO A 19 0.08 -16.27 24.10
C PRO A 19 -0.07 -17.01 22.76
N GLY A 20 -1.29 -17.39 22.40
CA GLY A 20 -1.59 -18.03 21.13
C GLY A 20 -1.27 -17.18 19.90
N LYS A 21 -1.57 -15.89 19.95
CA LYS A 21 -1.22 -14.95 18.86
C LYS A 21 0.29 -14.89 18.63
N VAL A 22 1.07 -14.85 19.70
CA VAL A 22 2.54 -14.86 19.63
C VAL A 22 3.06 -16.16 19.00
N VAL A 23 2.54 -17.30 19.43
CA VAL A 23 2.95 -18.61 18.91
C VAL A 23 2.55 -18.77 17.45
N LEU A 24 1.34 -18.34 17.07
CA LEU A 24 0.88 -18.39 15.68
C LEU A 24 1.76 -17.53 14.78
N GLY A 25 2.09 -16.29 15.17
CA GLY A 25 2.98 -15.43 14.37
C GLY A 25 4.40 -16.01 14.23
N ILE A 26 4.90 -16.77 15.21
CA ILE A 26 6.17 -17.50 15.07
C ILE A 26 5.99 -18.70 14.12
N ALA A 27 4.90 -19.45 14.24
CA ALA A 27 4.62 -20.61 13.39
C ALA A 27 4.45 -20.19 11.92
N GLU A 28 3.76 -19.10 11.65
CA GLU A 28 3.62 -18.53 10.30
C GLU A 28 4.98 -18.17 9.70
N ARG A 29 5.86 -17.53 10.47
CA ARG A 29 7.24 -17.25 10.01
C ARG A 29 8.03 -18.53 9.70
N ILE A 30 7.94 -19.54 10.55
CA ILE A 30 8.62 -20.83 10.31
C ILE A 30 8.11 -21.49 9.05
N LEU A 31 6.80 -21.46 8.80
CA LEU A 31 6.20 -22.01 7.58
C LEU A 31 6.65 -21.23 6.35
N SER A 32 6.69 -19.90 6.42
CA SER A 32 7.20 -19.04 5.35
C SER A 32 8.67 -19.33 5.05
N GLU A 33 9.53 -19.47 6.07
CA GLU A 33 10.94 -19.83 5.88
C GLU A 33 11.10 -21.24 5.29
N ALA A 34 10.24 -22.17 5.66
CA ALA A 34 10.26 -23.52 5.06
C ALA A 34 9.87 -23.49 3.56
N GLU A 35 8.93 -22.63 3.17
CA GLU A 35 8.59 -22.43 1.76
C GLU A 35 9.72 -21.67 1.02
N ASN A 36 10.38 -20.70 1.65
CA ASN A 36 11.56 -20.02 1.13
C ASN A 36 12.69 -21.00 0.86
N LEU A 37 12.94 -21.93 1.80
CA LEU A 37 13.96 -23.00 1.64
C LEU A 37 13.65 -23.90 0.45
N LYS A 38 12.40 -24.32 0.27
CA LYS A 38 11.98 -25.13 -0.88
C LYS A 38 12.17 -24.36 -2.20
N ARG A 39 11.83 -23.06 -2.23
CA ARG A 39 12.03 -22.20 -3.40
C ARG A 39 13.51 -22.09 -3.76
N ALA A 40 14.36 -21.74 -2.80
CA ALA A 40 15.79 -21.65 -3.01
C ALA A 40 16.38 -22.97 -3.54
N SER A 41 15.95 -24.11 -2.98
CA SER A 41 16.38 -25.42 -3.47
C SER A 41 15.94 -25.70 -4.90
N ALA A 42 14.72 -25.32 -5.28
CA ALA A 42 14.21 -25.49 -6.63
C ALA A 42 14.95 -24.60 -7.64
N GLU A 43 15.27 -23.36 -7.28
CA GLU A 43 16.03 -22.41 -8.10
C GLU A 43 17.44 -22.94 -8.42
N PHE A 44 18.14 -23.51 -7.42
CA PHE A 44 19.44 -24.13 -7.63
C PHE A 44 19.36 -25.40 -8.49
N ALA A 45 18.25 -26.14 -8.45
CA ALA A 45 18.09 -27.39 -9.19
C ALA A 45 17.73 -27.18 -10.66
N THR A 46 17.04 -26.09 -11.00
CA THR A 46 16.46 -25.89 -12.35
C THR A 46 17.17 -24.82 -13.18
N GLY A 47 18.14 -24.07 -12.61
CA GLY A 47 18.77 -22.92 -13.28
C GLY A 47 17.71 -21.90 -13.71
N ASP A 48 17.90 -20.77 -14.12
CA ASP A 48 17.08 -19.69 -14.71
C ASP A 48 15.52 -19.66 -14.56
N THR A 49 14.92 -20.53 -13.78
CA THR A 49 13.46 -20.53 -13.52
C THR A 49 13.17 -20.06 -12.12
N GLY A 50 13.27 -18.76 -11.89
CA GLY A 50 12.94 -18.12 -10.61
C GLY A 50 11.48 -17.63 -10.54
N ARG A 51 11.05 -17.32 -9.31
CA ARG A 51 9.81 -16.56 -9.05
C ARG A 51 10.18 -15.28 -8.33
N LEU A 52 9.63 -14.15 -8.77
CA LEU A 52 9.78 -12.86 -8.11
C LEU A 52 8.41 -12.34 -7.73
N VAL A 53 8.19 -12.07 -6.45
CA VAL A 53 6.95 -11.51 -5.93
C VAL A 53 7.16 -10.05 -5.56
N LEU A 54 6.50 -9.16 -6.28
CA LEU A 54 6.45 -7.74 -5.98
C LEU A 54 5.19 -7.41 -5.18
N ALA A 55 5.32 -6.65 -4.11
CA ALA A 55 4.19 -6.05 -3.42
C ALA A 55 4.20 -4.54 -3.61
N ALA A 56 3.10 -3.94 -4.03
CA ALA A 56 3.02 -2.52 -4.31
C ALA A 56 1.65 -1.92 -3.96
N THR A 57 1.59 -0.62 -3.68
CA THR A 57 0.29 0.05 -3.63
C THR A 57 -0.26 0.20 -5.04
N HIS A 58 -1.58 0.36 -5.15
CA HIS A 58 -2.26 0.47 -6.45
C HIS A 58 -1.62 1.53 -7.36
N THR A 59 -1.36 2.70 -6.83
CA THR A 59 -0.77 3.81 -7.62
C THR A 59 0.61 3.46 -8.18
N GLN A 60 1.48 2.79 -7.41
CA GLN A 60 2.77 2.33 -7.94
C GLN A 60 2.61 1.23 -8.98
N ALA A 61 1.79 0.22 -8.68
CA ALA A 61 1.55 -0.89 -9.59
C ALA A 61 1.05 -0.41 -10.96
N ARG A 62 0.17 0.61 -10.96
CA ARG A 62 -0.46 1.11 -12.17
C ARG A 62 0.37 2.13 -12.93
N TYR A 63 1.05 3.04 -12.25
CA TYR A 63 1.63 4.23 -12.89
C TYR A 63 3.17 4.29 -12.86
N ALA A 64 3.82 3.65 -11.88
CA ALA A 64 5.27 3.68 -11.76
C ALA A 64 5.94 2.43 -12.33
N LEU A 65 5.37 1.25 -12.07
CA LEU A 65 6.00 -0.04 -12.36
C LEU A 65 5.83 -0.57 -13.79
N PRO A 66 4.82 -0.21 -14.61
CA PRO A 66 4.57 -0.91 -15.87
C PRO A 66 5.77 -0.98 -16.80
N ILE A 67 6.53 0.12 -16.93
CA ILE A 67 7.71 0.17 -17.80
C ILE A 67 8.81 -0.72 -17.21
N VAL A 68 9.07 -0.64 -15.91
CA VAL A 68 10.10 -1.43 -15.23
C VAL A 68 9.78 -2.92 -15.31
N VAL A 69 8.53 -3.29 -15.08
CA VAL A 69 8.05 -4.67 -15.15
C VAL A 69 8.18 -5.22 -16.58
N ARG A 70 7.78 -4.43 -17.58
CA ARG A 70 7.94 -4.81 -18.99
C ARG A 70 9.40 -5.10 -19.34
N ASP A 71 10.29 -4.20 -18.94
CA ASP A 71 11.71 -4.32 -19.25
C ASP A 71 12.36 -5.49 -18.49
N PHE A 72 11.95 -5.73 -17.26
CA PHE A 72 12.36 -6.88 -16.46
C PHE A 72 11.93 -8.20 -17.11
N VAL A 73 10.66 -8.35 -17.48
CA VAL A 73 10.13 -9.57 -18.11
C VAL A 73 10.81 -9.83 -19.46
N ALA A 74 11.14 -8.77 -20.21
CA ALA A 74 11.88 -8.92 -21.48
C ALA A 74 13.33 -9.42 -21.28
N GLN A 75 13.98 -9.02 -20.19
CA GLN A 75 15.35 -9.43 -19.87
C GLN A 75 15.41 -10.79 -19.15
N HIS A 76 14.34 -11.16 -18.43
CA HIS A 76 14.26 -12.39 -17.64
C HIS A 76 13.00 -13.20 -17.97
N PRO A 77 12.87 -13.72 -19.21
CA PRO A 77 11.64 -14.35 -19.71
C PRO A 77 11.29 -15.65 -18.99
N THR A 78 12.23 -16.26 -18.29
CA THR A 78 12.04 -17.50 -17.53
C THR A 78 11.61 -17.27 -16.09
N VAL A 79 11.68 -16.01 -15.59
CA VAL A 79 11.26 -15.67 -14.24
C VAL A 79 9.75 -15.42 -14.20
N LYS A 80 9.06 -16.15 -13.32
CA LYS A 80 7.64 -15.92 -13.06
C LYS A 80 7.48 -14.70 -12.15
N LEU A 81 6.92 -13.62 -12.67
CA LEU A 81 6.63 -12.42 -11.91
C LEU A 81 5.21 -12.47 -11.36
N GLU A 82 5.05 -12.22 -10.06
CA GLU A 82 3.76 -12.06 -9.39
C GLU A 82 3.68 -10.68 -8.74
N MET A 83 2.48 -10.08 -8.74
CA MET A 83 2.29 -8.75 -8.15
C MET A 83 1.12 -8.77 -7.16
N HIS A 84 1.43 -8.50 -5.89
CA HIS A 84 0.46 -8.30 -4.84
C HIS A 84 0.17 -6.81 -4.66
N GLN A 85 -1.08 -6.45 -4.42
CA GLN A 85 -1.47 -5.07 -4.17
C GLN A 85 -2.07 -4.94 -2.77
N GLY A 86 -1.59 -3.97 -2.00
CA GLY A 86 -2.05 -3.75 -0.64
C GLY A 86 -1.75 -2.35 -0.10
N SER A 87 -2.14 -2.12 1.15
CA SER A 87 -1.74 -0.94 1.90
C SER A 87 -0.23 -0.98 2.22
N PRO A 88 0.40 0.17 2.53
CA PRO A 88 1.81 0.20 2.92
C PRO A 88 2.15 -0.74 4.09
N ILE A 89 1.24 -0.90 5.05
CA ILE A 89 1.41 -1.82 6.19
C ILE A 89 1.41 -3.27 5.70
N GLN A 90 0.42 -3.68 4.91
CA GLN A 90 0.36 -5.03 4.35
C GLN A 90 1.59 -5.35 3.49
N ILE A 91 2.05 -4.39 2.69
CA ILE A 91 3.26 -4.56 1.86
C ILE A 91 4.47 -4.82 2.76
N ALA A 92 4.65 -4.05 3.83
CA ALA A 92 5.74 -4.27 4.78
C ALA A 92 5.65 -5.65 5.45
N GLU A 93 4.45 -6.06 5.87
CA GLU A 93 4.19 -7.37 6.47
C GLU A 93 4.50 -8.52 5.51
N TRP A 94 4.11 -8.43 4.24
CA TRP A 94 4.41 -9.43 3.22
C TRP A 94 5.91 -9.56 2.95
N VAL A 95 6.66 -8.46 2.97
CA VAL A 95 8.12 -8.54 2.82
C VAL A 95 8.78 -9.12 4.07
N VAL A 96 8.32 -8.74 5.27
CA VAL A 96 8.84 -9.29 6.53
C VAL A 96 8.55 -10.78 6.66
N SER A 97 7.39 -11.24 6.21
CA SER A 97 7.03 -12.66 6.23
C SER A 97 7.65 -13.48 5.11
N GLY A 98 8.25 -12.83 4.10
CA GLY A 98 8.76 -13.50 2.90
C GLY A 98 7.67 -13.92 1.90
N GLU A 99 6.43 -13.43 2.08
CA GLU A 99 5.37 -13.60 1.09
C GLU A 99 5.61 -12.77 -0.16
N ALA A 100 6.30 -11.63 -0.02
CA ALA A 100 6.83 -10.84 -1.12
C ALA A 100 8.35 -10.66 -0.98
N ASP A 101 9.05 -10.68 -2.11
CA ASP A 101 10.50 -10.49 -2.17
C ASP A 101 10.88 -9.01 -2.13
N ILE A 102 10.06 -8.17 -2.77
CA ILE A 102 10.27 -6.70 -2.84
C ILE A 102 8.95 -5.99 -2.58
N GLY A 103 8.98 -5.00 -1.67
CA GLY A 103 7.87 -4.11 -1.38
C GLY A 103 8.11 -2.69 -1.93
N ILE A 104 7.11 -2.09 -2.57
CA ILE A 104 7.16 -0.71 -3.07
C ILE A 104 6.01 0.07 -2.45
N ALA A 105 6.34 0.90 -1.49
CA ALA A 105 5.38 1.70 -0.74
C ALA A 105 5.92 3.11 -0.48
N THR A 106 5.08 3.99 0.02
CA THR A 106 5.45 5.40 0.21
C THR A 106 5.87 5.75 1.61
N GLU A 107 5.40 5.05 2.61
CA GLU A 107 5.62 5.41 4.01
C GLU A 107 5.44 4.16 4.87
N SER A 108 5.56 4.34 6.19
CA SER A 108 5.42 3.27 7.20
C SER A 108 6.49 2.19 7.18
N LEU A 109 7.39 2.19 6.20
CA LEU A 109 8.47 1.18 6.10
C LEU A 109 9.52 1.38 7.19
N ASP A 110 9.71 2.59 7.67
CA ASP A 110 10.59 2.96 8.80
C ASP A 110 10.15 2.36 10.13
N GLN A 111 8.91 1.90 10.26
CA GLN A 111 8.39 1.20 11.43
C GLN A 111 8.82 -0.27 11.50
N TYR A 112 9.44 -0.79 10.45
CA TYR A 112 9.88 -2.18 10.33
C TYR A 112 11.40 -2.24 10.28
N PRO A 113 12.11 -2.30 11.44
CA PRO A 113 13.57 -2.24 11.50
C PRO A 113 14.28 -3.41 10.83
N GLN A 114 13.57 -4.50 10.54
CA GLN A 114 14.06 -5.66 9.81
C GLN A 114 14.07 -5.45 8.29
N LEU A 115 13.48 -4.38 7.78
CA LEU A 115 13.49 -4.06 6.35
C LEU A 115 14.65 -3.12 5.99
N VAL A 116 15.29 -3.42 4.88
CA VAL A 116 16.21 -2.48 4.22
C VAL A 116 15.39 -1.62 3.26
N THR A 117 15.36 -0.32 3.51
CA THR A 117 14.60 0.62 2.67
C THR A 117 15.52 1.43 1.78
N LEU A 118 15.20 1.50 0.49
CA LEU A 118 15.93 2.28 -0.50
C LEU A 118 15.00 3.36 -1.09
N PRO A 119 15.37 4.65 -1.02
CA PRO A 119 14.58 5.71 -1.63
C PRO A 119 14.71 5.65 -3.16
N VAL A 120 13.59 5.52 -3.87
CA VAL A 120 13.56 5.40 -5.32
C VAL A 120 13.14 6.70 -6.00
N ARG A 121 12.03 7.31 -5.53
CA ARG A 121 11.46 8.49 -6.17
C ARG A 121 10.65 9.33 -5.18
N GLN A 122 10.65 10.64 -5.41
CA GLN A 122 9.75 11.56 -4.73
C GLN A 122 8.65 12.01 -5.68
N TRP A 123 7.44 12.17 -5.15
CA TRP A 123 6.31 12.77 -5.86
C TRP A 123 5.47 13.63 -4.91
N SER A 124 4.70 14.54 -5.51
CA SER A 124 3.79 15.43 -4.80
C SER A 124 2.34 14.95 -4.90
N HIS A 125 1.47 15.56 -4.13
CA HIS A 125 0.03 15.50 -4.36
C HIS A 125 -0.37 16.61 -5.33
N CYS A 126 -1.43 16.37 -6.08
CA CYS A 126 -2.10 17.35 -6.90
C CYS A 126 -3.59 17.40 -6.59
N VAL A 127 -4.20 18.52 -6.94
CA VAL A 127 -5.66 18.69 -6.88
C VAL A 127 -6.22 18.45 -8.27
N ILE A 128 -7.27 17.64 -8.33
CA ILE A 128 -8.05 17.43 -9.54
C ILE A 128 -9.47 17.95 -9.32
N ALA A 129 -10.07 18.48 -10.38
CA ALA A 129 -11.40 19.06 -10.36
C ALA A 129 -12.17 18.66 -11.62
N PRO A 130 -13.52 18.64 -11.57
CA PRO A 130 -14.32 18.52 -12.79
C PRO A 130 -14.03 19.67 -13.76
N GLU A 131 -14.20 19.42 -15.03
CA GLU A 131 -14.08 20.45 -16.04
C GLU A 131 -15.02 21.63 -15.75
N GLY A 132 -14.51 22.86 -15.90
CA GLY A 132 -15.28 24.07 -15.62
C GLY A 132 -15.47 24.42 -14.14
N HIS A 133 -14.94 23.64 -13.21
CA HIS A 133 -15.05 23.93 -11.78
C HIS A 133 -14.42 25.30 -11.42
N PRO A 134 -15.07 26.15 -10.57
CA PRO A 134 -14.56 27.48 -10.23
C PRO A 134 -13.13 27.50 -9.68
N ILE A 135 -12.70 26.45 -8.97
CA ILE A 135 -11.37 26.32 -8.40
C ILE A 135 -10.24 26.42 -9.44
N LEU A 136 -10.51 26.06 -10.69
CA LEU A 136 -9.55 26.10 -11.80
C LEU A 136 -9.12 27.54 -12.15
N LYS A 137 -9.92 28.55 -11.73
CA LYS A 137 -9.62 29.96 -11.91
C LYS A 137 -8.84 30.55 -10.73
N SER A 138 -8.70 29.81 -9.62
CA SER A 138 -8.01 30.26 -8.41
C SER A 138 -6.50 30.00 -8.56
N GLN A 139 -5.73 31.04 -8.81
CA GLN A 139 -4.27 30.95 -8.90
C GLN A 139 -3.62 32.08 -8.10
N PRO A 140 -2.67 31.75 -7.20
CA PRO A 140 -2.21 30.39 -6.85
C PRO A 140 -3.27 29.62 -6.04
N LEU A 141 -3.34 28.30 -6.25
CA LEU A 141 -4.21 27.44 -5.48
C LEU A 141 -3.70 27.35 -4.03
N SER A 142 -4.58 27.55 -3.06
CA SER A 142 -4.27 27.48 -1.63
C SER A 142 -5.16 26.47 -0.91
N LEU A 143 -4.69 25.95 0.25
CA LEU A 143 -5.50 25.07 1.10
C LEU A 143 -6.75 25.79 1.61
N ASN A 144 -6.70 27.12 1.85
CA ASN A 144 -7.85 27.91 2.27
C ASN A 144 -8.96 27.95 1.20
N GLU A 145 -8.60 27.85 -0.06
CA GLU A 145 -9.60 27.71 -1.13
C GLU A 145 -10.19 26.30 -1.18
N LEU A 146 -9.37 25.26 -0.94
CA LEU A 146 -9.81 23.88 -0.95
C LEU A 146 -10.81 23.56 0.16
N VAL A 147 -10.65 24.16 1.35
CA VAL A 147 -11.58 23.97 2.49
C VAL A 147 -13.02 24.31 2.15
N LYS A 148 -13.25 25.21 1.23
CA LYS A 148 -14.59 25.66 0.82
C LYS A 148 -15.37 24.58 0.06
N TRP A 149 -14.71 23.52 -0.37
CA TRP A 149 -15.26 22.51 -1.25
C TRP A 149 -15.22 21.13 -0.62
N PRO A 150 -16.19 20.25 -0.95
CA PRO A 150 -16.10 18.84 -0.58
C PRO A 150 -14.89 18.20 -1.27
N LEU A 151 -14.17 17.34 -0.53
CA LEU A 151 -12.98 16.66 -1.01
C LEU A 151 -13.20 15.15 -1.12
N VAL A 152 -12.69 14.58 -2.18
CA VAL A 152 -12.57 13.14 -2.41
C VAL A 152 -11.10 12.78 -2.33
N THR A 153 -10.71 11.87 -1.45
CA THR A 153 -9.29 11.54 -1.24
C THR A 153 -9.09 10.13 -0.70
N TYR A 154 -7.85 9.80 -0.37
CA TYR A 154 -7.49 8.48 0.14
C TYR A 154 -8.10 8.17 1.50
N ASP A 155 -8.34 6.88 1.75
CA ASP A 155 -8.66 6.37 3.08
C ASP A 155 -7.50 6.57 4.06
N THR A 156 -7.82 6.54 5.36
CA THR A 156 -6.84 6.75 6.45
C THR A 156 -5.78 5.64 6.54
N ALA A 157 -6.06 4.46 6.01
CA ALA A 157 -5.08 3.37 5.92
C ALA A 157 -3.94 3.67 4.93
N PHE A 158 -4.10 4.72 4.09
CA PHE A 158 -3.08 5.13 3.13
C PHE A 158 -2.41 6.42 3.57
N THR A 159 -1.11 6.43 3.50
CA THR A 159 -0.23 7.48 4.02
C THR A 159 -0.40 8.83 3.35
N GLY A 160 -0.85 8.87 2.11
CA GLY A 160 -1.24 10.12 1.46
C GLY A 160 -2.26 10.92 2.27
N ARG A 161 -3.19 10.25 2.96
CA ARG A 161 -4.20 10.90 3.78
C ARG A 161 -3.61 11.59 5.01
N SER A 162 -2.65 10.99 5.70
CA SER A 162 -2.02 11.60 6.88
C SER A 162 -1.26 12.87 6.53
N ARG A 163 -0.63 12.92 5.36
CA ARG A 163 0.03 14.13 4.85
C ARG A 163 -0.97 15.23 4.49
N ILE A 164 -2.07 14.86 3.85
CA ILE A 164 -3.16 15.78 3.53
C ILE A 164 -3.72 16.39 4.82
N ASN A 165 -4.09 15.57 5.80
CA ASN A 165 -4.60 16.04 7.08
C ASN A 165 -3.63 17.01 7.77
N ARG A 166 -2.35 16.65 7.88
CA ARG A 166 -1.31 17.51 8.46
C ARG A 166 -1.15 18.85 7.73
N ALA A 167 -1.35 18.87 6.41
CA ALA A 167 -1.29 20.12 5.65
C ALA A 167 -2.44 21.07 6.02
N PHE A 168 -3.65 20.56 6.21
CA PHE A 168 -4.79 21.35 6.66
C PHE A 168 -4.67 21.76 8.15
N GLU A 169 -4.19 20.88 9.02
CA GLU A 169 -3.92 21.19 10.44
C GLU A 169 -2.94 22.35 10.61
N ARG A 170 -1.91 22.44 9.76
CA ARG A 170 -0.93 23.56 9.79
C ARG A 170 -1.56 24.94 9.52
N ILE A 171 -2.68 24.98 8.85
CA ILE A 171 -3.44 26.23 8.62
C ILE A 171 -4.65 26.36 9.56
N GLY A 172 -4.71 25.54 10.61
CA GLY A 172 -5.74 25.61 11.65
C GLY A 172 -7.12 25.16 11.19
N THR A 173 -7.22 24.30 10.17
CA THR A 173 -8.51 23.84 9.62
C THR A 173 -8.51 22.33 9.37
N GLN A 174 -9.68 21.81 9.02
CA GLN A 174 -9.86 20.42 8.63
C GLN A 174 -10.48 20.34 7.23
N PRO A 175 -10.08 19.36 6.41
CA PRO A 175 -10.69 19.16 5.10
C PRO A 175 -12.13 18.65 5.23
N ASN A 176 -13.03 19.17 4.41
CA ASN A 176 -14.40 18.66 4.29
C ASN A 176 -14.40 17.41 3.39
N ILE A 177 -14.27 16.22 3.98
CA ILE A 177 -14.19 14.98 3.23
C ILE A 177 -15.57 14.45 2.91
N ALA A 178 -15.91 14.43 1.63
CA ALA A 178 -17.17 13.88 1.12
C ALA A 178 -17.07 12.37 0.85
N LEU A 179 -15.90 11.89 0.40
CA LEU A 179 -15.68 10.46 0.10
C LEU A 179 -14.21 10.09 0.28
N THR A 180 -13.98 8.88 0.78
CA THR A 180 -12.64 8.28 0.81
C THR A 180 -12.59 7.03 -0.07
N ALA A 181 -11.44 6.79 -0.71
CA ALA A 181 -11.21 5.63 -1.54
C ALA A 181 -9.78 5.09 -1.38
N LEU A 182 -9.58 3.84 -1.75
CA LEU A 182 -8.30 3.17 -1.61
C LEU A 182 -7.29 3.58 -2.70
N ASP A 183 -7.78 4.00 -3.86
CA ASP A 183 -6.93 4.30 -5.01
C ASP A 183 -7.34 5.57 -5.77
N ALA A 184 -6.40 6.08 -6.57
CA ALA A 184 -6.59 7.32 -7.33
C ALA A 184 -7.62 7.19 -8.46
N ASP A 185 -7.82 6.01 -9.04
CA ASP A 185 -8.74 5.84 -10.15
C ASP A 185 -10.19 5.95 -9.69
N VAL A 186 -10.50 5.39 -8.51
CA VAL A 186 -11.80 5.58 -7.87
C VAL A 186 -12.01 7.05 -7.52
N ILE A 187 -11.01 7.73 -6.96
CA ILE A 187 -11.10 9.17 -6.66
C ILE A 187 -11.40 9.97 -7.94
N LYS A 188 -10.67 9.74 -9.03
CA LYS A 188 -10.90 10.41 -10.33
C LYS A 188 -12.33 10.21 -10.83
N THR A 189 -12.84 8.98 -10.73
CA THR A 189 -14.20 8.65 -11.14
C THR A 189 -15.24 9.50 -10.39
N TYR A 190 -15.14 9.56 -9.06
CA TYR A 190 -16.11 10.34 -8.28
C TYR A 190 -15.93 11.86 -8.43
N VAL A 191 -14.72 12.33 -8.68
CA VAL A 191 -14.48 13.73 -9.04
C VAL A 191 -15.12 14.07 -10.38
N SER A 192 -14.99 13.21 -11.40
CA SER A 192 -15.63 13.43 -12.70
C SER A 192 -17.16 13.46 -12.64
N LEU A 193 -17.76 12.78 -11.65
CA LEU A 193 -19.18 12.81 -11.36
C LEU A 193 -19.62 14.06 -10.53
N GLY A 194 -18.67 14.95 -10.18
CA GLY A 194 -18.97 16.20 -9.49
C GLY A 194 -19.15 16.07 -7.96
N LEU A 195 -18.71 14.97 -7.33
CA LEU A 195 -18.82 14.83 -5.87
C LEU A 195 -17.92 15.78 -5.07
N GLY A 196 -16.95 16.40 -5.70
CA GLY A 196 -16.03 17.34 -5.06
C GLY A 196 -14.70 17.44 -5.80
N LEU A 197 -13.70 18.03 -5.14
CA LEU A 197 -12.34 18.10 -5.63
C LEU A 197 -11.55 16.86 -5.18
N GLY A 198 -10.69 16.34 -6.03
CA GLY A 198 -9.81 15.22 -5.68
C GLY A 198 -8.45 15.70 -5.19
N ILE A 199 -7.89 15.06 -4.16
CA ILE A 199 -6.47 15.19 -3.81
C ILE A 199 -5.84 13.81 -3.99
N ILE A 200 -4.97 13.69 -4.97
CA ILE A 200 -4.33 12.43 -5.36
C ILE A 200 -2.81 12.59 -5.53
N SER A 201 -2.10 11.48 -5.68
CA SER A 201 -0.71 11.51 -6.12
C SER A 201 -0.60 12.09 -7.52
N ALA A 202 0.35 13.01 -7.74
CA ALA A 202 0.64 13.56 -9.07
C ALA A 202 1.20 12.50 -10.06
N LEU A 203 1.45 11.29 -9.60
CA LEU A 203 1.82 10.16 -10.43
C LEU A 203 0.62 9.56 -11.19
N ALA A 204 -0.58 9.70 -10.63
CA ALA A 204 -1.82 9.17 -11.17
C ALA A 204 -2.49 10.15 -12.13
#